data_cac93d2bfc718249c697b4a4081f1abc
#
_entry.id   cac93d2bfc718249c697b4a4081f1abc
#
_cell.length_a   1.000
_cell.length_b   1.000
_cell.length_c   1.000
_cell.angle_alpha   90.00
_cell.angle_beta   90.00
_cell.angle_gamma   90.00
#
_symmetry.space_group_name_H-M   'P 1'
#
loop_
_entity.id
_entity.type
_entity.pdbx_description
1 polymer ?
#
loop_
_entity_poly.entity_id
_entity_poly.type
_entity_poly.pdbx_seq_one_letter_code
_entity_poly.pdbx_strand_id
1 'polypeptide(L)'
;KRVYIPKPNGKQRPLGIPTVVDRVIQQAMLQVLSEIYEPVFSEHSYGFRPNRSAHMAMEEVLSYLNEGYEWIVDLDIEKFFDTVNHDKLISILRERVNDSRTLHLIRAYLQAGILDKGLVRSSTIGTPQGGPISVILSNIYLDKFDKELESRNLRFARYADDCIIFVKSEMSANR
;
A
#
# COMPACT_ATOMS: atom_id res chain seq x y z
N LYS A 1 -7.17 -17.52 -8.87
CA LYS A 1 -6.16 -18.59 -9.00
C LYS A 1 -4.80 -18.07 -8.55
N ARG A 2 -4.04 -18.88 -7.77
CA ARG A 2 -2.68 -18.52 -7.35
C ARG A 2 -1.67 -18.86 -8.45
N VAL A 3 -0.74 -17.95 -8.70
CA VAL A 3 0.41 -18.11 -9.59
C VAL A 3 1.65 -17.68 -8.83
N TYR A 4 2.78 -18.32 -9.08
CA TYR A 4 4.05 -18.01 -8.42
C TYR A 4 5.01 -17.36 -9.43
N ILE A 5 5.55 -16.19 -9.08
CA ILE A 5 6.55 -15.47 -9.89
C ILE A 5 7.91 -15.58 -9.19
N PRO A 6 8.99 -15.97 -9.92
CA PRO A 6 10.32 -16.04 -9.32
C PRO A 6 10.82 -14.64 -8.95
N LYS A 7 11.43 -14.53 -7.75
CA LYS A 7 12.19 -13.35 -7.34
C LYS A 7 13.68 -13.51 -7.69
N PRO A 8 14.43 -12.41 -7.83
CA PRO A 8 15.88 -12.48 -8.11
C PRO A 8 16.67 -13.27 -7.08
N ASN A 9 16.20 -13.36 -5.84
CA ASN A 9 16.82 -14.11 -4.74
C ASN A 9 16.42 -15.60 -4.72
N GLY A 10 15.82 -16.14 -5.78
CA GLY A 10 15.37 -17.54 -5.87
C GLY A 10 14.09 -17.87 -5.12
N LYS A 11 13.53 -16.94 -4.32
CA LYS A 11 12.21 -17.11 -3.68
C LYS A 11 11.09 -16.89 -4.68
N GLN A 12 9.89 -17.36 -4.36
CA GLN A 12 8.71 -17.17 -5.19
C GLN A 12 7.76 -16.14 -4.55
N ARG A 13 7.21 -15.23 -5.38
CA ARG A 13 6.14 -14.33 -4.97
C ARG A 13 4.80 -14.93 -5.37
N PRO A 14 3.90 -15.23 -4.44
CA PRO A 14 2.57 -15.70 -4.77
C PRO A 14 1.71 -14.52 -5.25
N LEU A 15 1.06 -14.67 -6.42
CA LEU A 15 0.06 -13.73 -6.92
C LEU A 15 -1.29 -14.40 -7.03
N GLY A 16 -2.35 -13.68 -6.63
CA GLY A 16 -3.73 -14.07 -6.84
C GLY A 16 -4.29 -13.42 -8.09
N ILE A 17 -4.57 -14.19 -9.13
CA ILE A 17 -5.21 -13.67 -10.35
C ILE A 17 -6.73 -13.72 -10.14
N PRO A 18 -7.43 -12.56 -10.03
CA PRO A 18 -8.89 -12.51 -9.95
C PRO A 18 -9.53 -12.98 -11.26
N THR A 19 -10.82 -13.32 -11.21
CA THR A 19 -11.60 -13.56 -12.44
C THR A 19 -11.74 -12.26 -13.25
N VAL A 20 -12.16 -12.38 -14.51
CA VAL A 20 -12.38 -11.20 -15.36
C VAL A 20 -13.44 -10.28 -14.75
N VAL A 21 -14.54 -10.86 -14.27
CA VAL A 21 -15.62 -10.11 -13.62
C VAL A 21 -15.12 -9.39 -12.36
N ASP A 22 -14.39 -10.09 -11.49
CA ASP A 22 -13.81 -9.48 -10.29
C ASP A 22 -12.86 -8.33 -10.64
N ARG A 23 -12.04 -8.47 -11.70
CA ARG A 23 -11.15 -7.40 -12.15
C ARG A 23 -11.91 -6.16 -12.60
N VAL A 24 -13.02 -6.34 -13.34
CA VAL A 24 -13.86 -5.21 -13.78
C VAL A 24 -14.45 -4.47 -12.58
N ILE A 25 -15.02 -5.21 -11.63
CA ILE A 25 -15.62 -4.63 -10.42
C ILE A 25 -14.55 -3.93 -9.56
N GLN A 26 -13.41 -4.60 -9.35
CA GLN A 26 -12.30 -4.01 -8.59
C GLN A 26 -11.73 -2.76 -9.26
N GLN A 27 -11.67 -2.73 -10.60
CA GLN A 27 -11.22 -1.56 -11.35
C GLN A 27 -12.20 -0.40 -11.21
N ALA A 28 -13.51 -0.65 -11.25
CA ALA A 28 -14.52 0.37 -11.02
C ALA A 28 -14.42 0.95 -9.60
N MET A 29 -14.25 0.09 -8.58
CA MET A 29 -14.04 0.54 -7.22
C MET A 29 -12.73 1.34 -7.06
N LEU A 30 -11.64 0.91 -7.71
CA LEU A 30 -10.38 1.63 -7.73
C LEU A 30 -10.57 3.06 -8.24
N GLN A 31 -11.28 3.26 -9.35
CA GLN A 31 -11.52 4.58 -9.93
C GLN A 31 -12.26 5.50 -8.95
N VAL A 32 -13.35 5.02 -8.35
CA VAL A 32 -14.14 5.80 -7.38
C VAL A 32 -13.33 6.11 -6.12
N LEU A 33 -12.62 5.12 -5.57
CA LEU A 33 -11.80 5.33 -4.37
C LEU A 33 -10.64 6.28 -4.65
N SER A 34 -10.05 6.25 -5.85
CA SER A 34 -8.98 7.17 -6.22
C SER A 34 -9.46 8.63 -6.20
N GLU A 35 -10.64 8.93 -6.72
CA GLU A 35 -11.19 10.29 -6.66
C GLU A 35 -11.39 10.78 -5.21
N ILE A 36 -11.75 9.88 -4.29
CA ILE A 36 -11.98 10.20 -2.88
C ILE A 36 -10.67 10.40 -2.12
N TYR A 37 -9.65 9.57 -2.39
CA TYR A 37 -8.45 9.50 -1.57
C TYR A 37 -7.24 10.24 -2.13
N GLU A 38 -7.10 10.38 -3.46
CA GLU A 38 -5.98 11.10 -4.07
C GLU A 38 -5.77 12.52 -3.50
N PRO A 39 -6.84 13.32 -3.25
CA PRO A 39 -6.67 14.67 -2.72
C PRO A 39 -6.17 14.73 -1.27
N VAL A 40 -6.14 13.61 -0.56
CA VAL A 40 -5.79 13.55 0.88
C VAL A 40 -4.54 12.75 1.18
N PHE A 41 -4.08 11.96 0.24
CA PHE A 41 -2.81 11.25 0.39
C PHE A 41 -1.64 12.20 0.57
N SER A 42 -0.66 11.77 1.35
CA SER A 42 0.59 12.49 1.52
C SER A 42 1.24 12.84 0.18
N GLU A 43 1.78 14.06 0.07
CA GLU A 43 2.57 14.48 -1.09
C GLU A 43 3.87 13.66 -1.23
N HIS A 44 4.35 13.06 -0.14
CA HIS A 44 5.55 12.23 -0.06
C HIS A 44 5.29 10.75 -0.39
N SER A 45 4.06 10.40 -0.81
CA SER A 45 3.69 9.06 -1.27
C SER A 45 3.60 9.02 -2.79
N TYR A 46 4.37 8.14 -3.43
CA TYR A 46 4.55 8.10 -4.90
C TYR A 46 4.06 6.82 -5.56
N GLY A 47 4.12 5.68 -4.87
CA GLY A 47 3.80 4.39 -5.45
C GLY A 47 2.32 4.18 -5.73
N PHE A 48 2.00 3.60 -6.89
CA PHE A 48 0.63 3.22 -7.28
C PHE A 48 -0.37 4.40 -7.36
N ARG A 49 0.09 5.60 -7.58
CA ARG A 49 -0.73 6.81 -7.70
C ARG A 49 -0.71 7.37 -9.11
N PRO A 50 -1.83 7.93 -9.61
CA PRO A 50 -1.85 8.63 -10.89
C PRO A 50 -0.92 9.86 -10.85
N ASN A 51 -0.24 10.13 -11.95
CA ASN A 51 0.67 11.28 -12.10
C ASN A 51 1.85 11.30 -11.10
N ARG A 52 2.15 10.18 -10.46
CA ARG A 52 3.31 10.00 -9.58
C ARG A 52 4.21 8.90 -10.15
N SER A 53 5.52 9.02 -9.92
CA SER A 53 6.50 8.07 -10.45
C SER A 53 7.65 7.84 -9.48
N ALA A 54 8.40 6.75 -9.71
CA ALA A 54 9.63 6.50 -8.95
C ALA A 54 10.69 7.60 -9.16
N HIS A 55 10.73 8.23 -10.35
CA HIS A 55 11.64 9.35 -10.61
C HIS A 55 11.32 10.53 -9.70
N MET A 56 10.05 10.89 -9.52
CA MET A 56 9.64 11.96 -8.61
C MET A 56 10.02 11.65 -7.17
N ALA A 57 9.89 10.39 -6.72
CA ALA A 57 10.36 9.98 -5.41
C ALA A 57 11.88 10.17 -5.28
N MET A 58 12.65 9.82 -6.31
CA MET A 58 14.11 10.01 -6.33
C MET A 58 14.51 11.48 -6.35
N GLU A 59 13.79 12.34 -7.07
CA GLU A 59 14.00 13.78 -7.07
C GLU A 59 13.80 14.38 -5.67
N GLU A 60 12.78 13.94 -4.94
CA GLU A 60 12.56 14.34 -3.55
C GLU A 60 13.67 13.85 -2.61
N VAL A 61 14.10 12.60 -2.76
CA VAL A 61 15.24 12.04 -2.02
C VAL A 61 16.49 12.92 -2.24
N LEU A 62 16.79 13.29 -3.49
CA LEU A 62 17.93 14.16 -3.81
C LEU A 62 17.78 15.54 -3.19
N SER A 63 16.57 16.10 -3.15
CA SER A 63 16.31 17.38 -2.48
C SER A 63 16.68 17.33 -1.00
N TYR A 64 16.24 16.28 -0.28
CA TYR A 64 16.56 16.13 1.15
C TYR A 64 18.07 15.96 1.41
N LEU A 65 18.77 15.21 0.57
CA LEU A 65 20.23 15.08 0.67
C LEU A 65 20.92 16.43 0.47
N ASN A 66 20.46 17.24 -0.49
CA ASN A 66 20.99 18.59 -0.73
C ASN A 66 20.67 19.57 0.42
N GLU A 67 19.60 19.34 1.20
CA GLU A 67 19.24 20.07 2.41
C GLU A 67 20.07 19.65 3.64
N GLY A 68 21.01 18.69 3.47
CA GLY A 68 21.90 18.22 4.52
C GLY A 68 21.32 17.15 5.43
N TYR A 69 20.33 16.40 4.96
CA TYR A 69 19.84 15.19 5.64
C TYR A 69 20.70 14.00 5.19
N GLU A 70 21.71 13.67 5.96
CA GLU A 70 22.73 12.67 5.60
C GLU A 70 22.45 11.27 6.15
N TRP A 71 21.56 11.17 7.15
CA TRP A 71 21.22 9.91 7.79
C TRP A 71 19.89 9.39 7.25
N ILE A 72 19.89 8.14 6.83
CA ILE A 72 18.75 7.49 6.19
C ILE A 72 18.31 6.30 7.03
N VAL A 73 17.00 6.25 7.32
CA VAL A 73 16.34 5.07 7.88
C VAL A 73 15.53 4.43 6.75
N ASP A 74 15.97 3.26 6.31
CA ASP A 74 15.30 2.47 5.28
C ASP A 74 14.32 1.49 5.95
N LEU A 75 13.03 1.60 5.59
CA LEU A 75 11.95 0.79 6.14
C LEU A 75 11.34 -0.08 5.05
N ASP A 76 11.48 -1.40 5.19
CA ASP A 76 10.76 -2.41 4.41
C ASP A 76 9.74 -3.12 5.32
N ILE A 77 8.47 -3.02 4.98
CA ILE A 77 7.41 -3.69 5.76
C ILE A 77 7.33 -5.16 5.33
N GLU A 78 7.83 -6.04 6.19
CA GLU A 78 7.85 -7.47 5.90
C GLU A 78 6.46 -8.00 5.54
N LYS A 79 6.32 -8.51 4.33
CA LYS A 79 5.08 -9.11 3.81
C LYS A 79 3.85 -8.22 4.00
N PHE A 80 3.98 -6.93 3.74
CA PHE A 80 2.92 -5.95 3.98
C PHE A 80 1.53 -6.44 3.50
N PHE A 81 1.43 -6.88 2.24
CA PHE A 81 0.16 -7.36 1.67
C PHE A 81 -0.42 -8.58 2.40
N ASP A 82 0.41 -9.39 3.04
CA ASP A 82 -0.01 -10.59 3.75
C ASP A 82 -0.42 -10.29 5.22
N THR A 83 -0.08 -9.09 5.73
CA THR A 83 -0.26 -8.72 7.14
C THR A 83 -1.32 -7.65 7.39
N VAL A 84 -1.91 -7.05 6.35
CA VAL A 84 -2.95 -6.02 6.47
C VAL A 84 -4.14 -6.55 7.28
N ASN A 85 -4.46 -5.87 8.38
CA ASN A 85 -5.62 -6.20 9.20
C ASN A 85 -6.90 -5.67 8.54
N HIS A 86 -7.83 -6.58 8.22
CA HIS A 86 -9.08 -6.25 7.52
C HIS A 86 -9.96 -5.27 8.31
N ASP A 87 -10.07 -5.45 9.64
CA ASP A 87 -10.94 -4.60 10.46
C ASP A 87 -10.40 -3.18 10.56
N LYS A 88 -9.08 -3.03 10.73
CA LYS A 88 -8.42 -1.72 10.68
C LYS A 88 -8.59 -1.05 9.33
N LEU A 89 -8.39 -1.78 8.23
CA LEU A 89 -8.58 -1.23 6.87
C LEU A 89 -10.01 -0.77 6.65
N ILE A 90 -11.00 -1.57 7.02
CA ILE A 90 -12.42 -1.20 6.90
C ILE A 90 -12.76 0.00 7.81
N SER A 91 -12.16 0.10 9.00
CA SER A 91 -12.34 1.25 9.88
C SER A 91 -11.80 2.53 9.25
N ILE A 92 -10.61 2.48 8.63
CA ILE A 92 -10.02 3.62 7.91
C ILE A 92 -10.90 4.02 6.71
N LEU A 93 -11.38 3.04 5.94
CA LEU A 93 -12.29 3.31 4.82
C LEU A 93 -13.57 4.01 5.26
N ARG A 94 -14.14 3.65 6.42
CA ARG A 94 -15.36 4.27 6.97
C ARG A 94 -15.22 5.75 7.28
N GLU A 95 -14.03 6.26 7.46
CA GLU A 95 -13.82 7.69 7.70
C GLU A 95 -14.28 8.55 6.51
N ARG A 96 -14.32 7.98 5.28
CA ARG A 96 -14.67 8.69 4.04
C ARG A 96 -15.71 8.00 3.19
N VAL A 97 -15.91 6.71 3.36
CA VAL A 97 -16.88 5.91 2.59
C VAL A 97 -18.04 5.53 3.51
N ASN A 98 -19.17 6.20 3.35
CA ASN A 98 -20.37 5.97 4.17
C ASN A 98 -21.26 4.83 3.64
N ASP A 99 -21.03 4.35 2.40
CA ASP A 99 -21.84 3.27 1.84
C ASP A 99 -21.43 1.90 2.39
N SER A 100 -22.29 1.35 3.23
CA SER A 100 -22.07 0.04 3.85
C SER A 100 -22.02 -1.11 2.84
N ARG A 101 -22.70 -1.01 1.69
CA ARG A 101 -22.67 -2.05 0.65
C ARG A 101 -21.28 -2.14 0.02
N THR A 102 -20.68 -0.99 -0.32
CA THR A 102 -19.30 -0.92 -0.82
C THR A 102 -18.30 -1.48 0.20
N LEU A 103 -18.43 -1.12 1.47
CA LEU A 103 -17.55 -1.65 2.53
C LEU A 103 -17.69 -3.16 2.71
N HIS A 104 -18.92 -3.69 2.64
CA HIS A 104 -19.15 -5.14 2.66
C HIS A 104 -18.53 -5.84 1.45
N LEU A 105 -18.64 -5.24 0.26
CA LEU A 105 -18.06 -5.80 -0.95
C LEU A 105 -16.53 -5.83 -0.88
N ILE A 106 -15.89 -4.74 -0.41
CA ILE A 106 -14.45 -4.70 -0.18
C ILE A 106 -14.04 -5.80 0.82
N ARG A 107 -14.77 -5.92 1.94
CA ARG A 107 -14.51 -6.98 2.93
C ARG A 107 -14.64 -8.38 2.31
N ALA A 108 -15.64 -8.60 1.49
CA ALA A 108 -15.83 -9.88 0.79
C ALA A 108 -14.64 -10.20 -0.12
N TYR A 109 -14.09 -9.22 -0.84
CA TYR A 109 -12.88 -9.41 -1.65
C TYR A 109 -11.64 -9.72 -0.80
N LEU A 110 -11.48 -9.06 0.34
CA LEU A 110 -10.38 -9.34 1.27
C LEU A 110 -10.46 -10.78 1.82
N GLN A 111 -11.67 -11.27 2.09
CA GLN A 111 -11.92 -12.58 2.67
C GLN A 111 -12.10 -13.73 1.65
N ALA A 112 -12.27 -13.39 0.36
CA ALA A 112 -12.61 -14.36 -0.69
C ALA A 112 -11.62 -15.54 -0.83
N GLY A 113 -10.43 -15.38 -0.22
CA GLY A 113 -9.42 -16.42 -0.23
C GLY A 113 -8.79 -16.60 -1.62
N ILE A 114 -7.90 -17.55 -1.69
CA ILE A 114 -7.13 -17.84 -2.90
C ILE A 114 -7.25 -19.32 -3.21
N LEU A 115 -7.61 -19.64 -4.47
CA LEU A 115 -7.57 -21.01 -4.97
C LEU A 115 -6.11 -21.41 -5.21
N ASP A 116 -5.56 -22.25 -4.35
CA ASP A 116 -4.22 -22.80 -4.43
C ASP A 116 -4.27 -24.32 -4.52
N LYS A 117 -3.71 -24.90 -5.60
CA LYS A 117 -3.68 -26.34 -5.86
C LYS A 117 -5.05 -27.05 -5.70
N GLY A 118 -6.13 -26.38 -6.14
CA GLY A 118 -7.49 -26.93 -6.08
C GLY A 118 -8.22 -26.74 -4.74
N LEU A 119 -7.57 -26.15 -3.72
CA LEU A 119 -8.18 -25.85 -2.42
C LEU A 119 -8.38 -24.34 -2.27
N VAL A 120 -9.57 -23.93 -1.86
CA VAL A 120 -9.85 -22.52 -1.49
C VAL A 120 -9.45 -22.33 -0.04
N ARG A 121 -8.47 -21.43 0.20
CA ARG A 121 -8.09 -21.00 1.54
C ARG A 121 -8.63 -19.60 1.76
N SER A 122 -9.56 -19.43 2.69
CA SER A 122 -10.02 -18.11 3.13
C SER A 122 -8.87 -17.37 3.81
N SER A 123 -8.80 -16.05 3.59
CA SER A 123 -7.84 -15.21 4.28
C SER A 123 -8.55 -14.43 5.39
N THR A 124 -7.99 -14.47 6.59
CA THR A 124 -8.46 -13.66 7.73
C THR A 124 -7.67 -12.37 7.87
N ILE A 125 -6.49 -12.30 7.22
CA ILE A 125 -5.59 -11.15 7.18
C ILE A 125 -4.97 -11.04 5.79
N GLY A 126 -4.51 -9.85 5.46
CA GLY A 126 -3.83 -9.57 4.20
C GLY A 126 -4.76 -9.17 3.05
N THR A 127 -4.15 -8.59 2.03
CA THR A 127 -4.83 -8.24 0.78
C THR A 127 -4.30 -9.14 -0.33
N PRO A 128 -5.17 -9.69 -1.21
CA PRO A 128 -4.71 -10.51 -2.32
C PRO A 128 -3.77 -9.73 -3.24
N GLN A 129 -2.52 -10.16 -3.37
CA GLN A 129 -1.60 -9.55 -4.34
C GLN A 129 -2.06 -9.90 -5.76
N GLY A 130 -2.27 -8.87 -6.61
CA GLY A 130 -2.61 -9.03 -8.03
C GLY A 130 -4.02 -8.57 -8.44
N GLY A 131 -4.84 -8.12 -7.49
CA GLY A 131 -6.12 -7.46 -7.80
C GLY A 131 -5.95 -5.95 -7.98
N PRO A 132 -6.67 -5.30 -8.92
CA PRO A 132 -6.59 -3.85 -9.13
C PRO A 132 -6.83 -3.02 -7.86
N ILE A 133 -7.80 -3.40 -7.03
CA ILE A 133 -8.15 -2.66 -5.81
C ILE A 133 -7.06 -2.72 -4.73
N SER A 134 -6.20 -3.74 -4.74
CA SER A 134 -5.21 -3.94 -3.67
C SER A 134 -4.22 -2.78 -3.55
N VAL A 135 -3.89 -2.12 -4.66
CA VAL A 135 -2.94 -0.99 -4.69
C VAL A 135 -3.50 0.25 -3.99
N ILE A 136 -4.77 0.60 -4.22
CA ILE A 136 -5.38 1.75 -3.54
C ILE A 136 -5.64 1.44 -2.06
N LEU A 137 -6.06 0.22 -1.72
CA LEU A 137 -6.25 -0.20 -0.32
C LEU A 137 -4.94 -0.15 0.47
N SER A 138 -3.81 -0.50 -0.17
CA SER A 138 -2.48 -0.36 0.41
C SER A 138 -2.17 1.09 0.75
N ASN A 139 -2.37 2.00 -0.20
CA ASN A 139 -2.12 3.42 0.02
C ASN A 139 -3.03 4.00 1.10
N ILE A 140 -4.33 3.64 1.11
CA ILE A 140 -5.27 4.07 2.16
C ILE A 140 -4.82 3.58 3.55
N TYR A 141 -4.31 2.36 3.66
CA TYR A 141 -3.82 1.82 4.93
C TYR A 141 -2.54 2.52 5.39
N LEU A 142 -1.60 2.74 4.47
CA LEU A 142 -0.30 3.36 4.75
C LEU A 142 -0.36 4.88 4.90
N ASP A 143 -1.41 5.54 4.42
CA ASP A 143 -1.59 6.99 4.61
C ASP A 143 -1.64 7.37 6.11
N LYS A 144 -2.13 6.47 6.98
CA LYS A 144 -2.05 6.69 8.43
C LYS A 144 -0.62 6.76 8.94
N PHE A 145 0.28 5.96 8.38
CA PHE A 145 1.69 6.01 8.67
C PHE A 145 2.33 7.29 8.09
N ASP A 146 2.00 7.64 6.86
CA ASP A 146 2.48 8.88 6.23
C ASP A 146 2.09 10.10 7.09
N LYS A 147 0.83 10.18 7.53
CA LYS A 147 0.33 11.27 8.38
C LYS A 147 1.01 11.33 9.74
N GLU A 148 1.40 10.19 10.31
CA GLU A 148 2.18 10.14 11.54
C GLU A 148 3.60 10.69 11.32
N LEU A 149 4.25 10.36 10.21
CA LEU A 149 5.56 10.93 9.87
C LEU A 149 5.47 12.44 9.63
N GLU A 150 4.45 12.91 8.92
CA GLU A 150 4.18 14.34 8.72
C GLU A 150 3.95 15.07 10.06
N SER A 151 3.16 14.49 10.96
CA SER A 151 2.88 15.09 12.27
C SER A 151 4.13 15.29 13.13
N ARG A 152 5.14 14.44 12.91
CA ARG A 152 6.47 14.54 13.55
C ARG A 152 7.45 15.44 12.79
N ASN A 153 7.02 16.07 11.70
CA ASN A 153 7.86 16.87 10.80
C ASN A 153 9.08 16.11 10.26
N LEU A 154 8.93 14.80 10.04
CA LEU A 154 9.96 13.97 9.44
C LEU A 154 9.96 14.13 7.92
N ARG A 155 11.15 14.15 7.33
CA ARG A 155 11.34 14.09 5.88
C ARG A 155 11.33 12.64 5.45
N PHE A 156 10.48 12.29 4.49
CA PHE A 156 10.41 10.91 4.00
C PHE A 156 9.95 10.87 2.54
N ALA A 157 10.21 9.77 1.88
CA ALA A 157 9.63 9.43 0.59
C ALA A 157 9.18 7.96 0.62
N ARG A 158 7.91 7.72 0.30
CA ARG A 158 7.36 6.36 0.25
C ARG A 158 7.00 5.96 -1.17
N TYR A 159 7.44 4.79 -1.58
CA TYR A 159 7.04 4.16 -2.84
C TYR A 159 6.41 2.79 -2.55
N ALA A 160 5.08 2.71 -2.58
CA ALA A 160 4.32 1.53 -2.15
C ALA A 160 4.57 1.18 -0.67
N ASP A 161 5.14 0.02 -0.39
CA ASP A 161 5.52 -0.48 0.93
C ASP A 161 6.97 -0.12 1.34
N ASP A 162 7.80 0.33 0.40
CA ASP A 162 9.14 0.85 0.68
C ASP A 162 9.07 2.30 1.15
N CYS A 163 9.69 2.64 2.27
CA CYS A 163 9.74 3.99 2.82
C CYS A 163 11.14 4.35 3.31
N ILE A 164 11.60 5.52 2.92
CA ILE A 164 12.89 6.08 3.34
C ILE A 164 12.63 7.34 4.16
N ILE A 165 13.18 7.40 5.39
CA ILE A 165 13.07 8.55 6.28
C ILE A 165 14.46 9.21 6.41
N PHE A 166 14.48 10.53 6.36
CA PHE A 166 15.69 11.33 6.40
C PHE A 166 15.81 12.13 7.70
N VAL A 167 16.96 12.05 8.34
CA VAL A 167 17.27 12.79 9.56
C VAL A 167 18.68 13.39 9.51
N LYS A 168 18.94 14.39 10.38
CA LYS A 168 20.22 15.14 10.38
C LYS A 168 21.29 14.55 11.29
N SER A 169 20.98 13.53 12.09
CA SER A 169 21.95 12.93 13.01
C SER A 169 21.68 11.46 13.24
N GLU A 170 22.73 10.72 13.55
CA GLU A 170 22.66 9.30 13.92
C GLU A 170 21.75 9.06 15.13
N MET A 171 21.81 9.96 16.13
CA MET A 171 20.96 9.87 17.30
C MET A 171 19.46 9.98 16.95
N SER A 172 19.13 10.79 15.94
CA SER A 172 17.75 10.90 15.45
C SER A 172 17.34 9.68 14.66
N ALA A 173 18.25 9.03 13.93
CA ALA A 173 17.99 7.81 13.19
C ALA A 173 17.72 6.61 14.11
N ASN A 174 18.38 6.56 15.28
CA ASN A 174 18.24 5.48 16.26
C ASN A 174 17.06 5.65 17.24
N ARG A 175 16.25 6.70 17.11
CA ARG A 175 15.14 7.06 18.01
C ARG A 175 13.78 6.65 17.46
#